data_2ff824d35d9ee9b338cb90a49b0b20e1
#
_entry.id   2ff824d35d9ee9b338cb90a49b0b20e1
#
_cell.length_a   1.000
_cell.length_b   1.000
_cell.length_c   1.000
_cell.angle_alpha   90.00
_cell.angle_beta   90.00
_cell.angle_gamma   90.00
#
_symmetry.space_group_name_H-M   'P 1'
#
loop_
_entity.id
_entity.type
_entity.pdbx_description
1 polymer ?
#
loop_
_entity_poly.entity_id
_entity_poly.type
_entity_poly.pdbx_seq_one_letter_code
_entity_poly.pdbx_strand_id
1 'polypeptide(L)'
;MQHDFNDRRPYNAVSDFVDANVVRGLGRKVAFVDPDRSLSYDDLQTRSIRFANALRSLGVEHEQRVALLLNDTVDYPVAFWGVIRAGAIAIPLNTYLPLPQYAYILGDCRATTLVVAAPLAQSLSAIIAELPRLKNVVVVDGQSDVTQVHSQKSVHVFEELVTGSDSTPFTADTLSDEVAFWLYTSGSTGDPKGVKHVHSNLMATARLFGQGILDIREDDVVHSASKLFFAYGLGNAMTFPLSVGATAALWPHRPSPEGVFETMRRHRPTIFYGVPSLYTALLSHHDISKGAGSDRLRICVSAGEALPAHIGERWRDAVGVDVLDGLGSTEMLNTFLSNRPSDIRYGSTGKPVPGYDARIVDEHGRELSDGEIGELIVRGPSAGEGYWNQRAKSRSTFAGEWTHTGDKYRRDADGYFYYCGRTDDMFKVSGMWVSPFDVEAALTSHEAVLEAAVIGKEDADGLIKPKAFIVLRNGFKADEVLLDALKLHVKDKAGPWKFPRWIEPRVTLPRTATGKLQRFKLREEDLRASR
;
A
#
# COMPACT_ATOMS: atom_id res chain seq x y z
N MET A 1 -19.39 18.05 -14.01
CA MET A 1 -19.12 18.99 -12.91
C MET A 1 -17.74 18.66 -12.36
N GLN A 2 -16.76 19.52 -12.58
CA GLN A 2 -15.49 19.45 -11.86
C GLN A 2 -15.83 19.77 -10.39
N HIS A 3 -15.90 18.74 -9.55
CA HIS A 3 -15.94 18.97 -8.11
C HIS A 3 -14.55 19.46 -7.69
N ASP A 4 -14.48 20.67 -7.19
CA ASP A 4 -13.28 21.17 -6.55
C ASP A 4 -13.10 20.40 -5.23
N PHE A 5 -12.15 19.47 -5.20
CA PHE A 5 -11.85 18.69 -4.00
C PHE A 5 -11.26 19.56 -2.89
N ASN A 6 -10.84 20.78 -3.20
CA ASN A 6 -10.26 21.72 -2.26
C ASN A 6 -11.30 22.66 -1.62
N ASP A 7 -12.58 22.56 -2.03
CA ASP A 7 -13.64 23.38 -1.45
C ASP A 7 -13.99 22.92 -0.04
N ARG A 8 -13.74 23.78 0.93
CA ARG A 8 -14.16 23.59 2.31
C ARG A 8 -15.69 23.60 2.41
N ARG A 9 -16.28 22.48 2.78
CA ARG A 9 -17.72 22.31 2.90
C ARG A 9 -18.06 21.31 4.02
N PRO A 10 -19.29 21.36 4.60
CA PRO A 10 -19.79 20.29 5.45
C PRO A 10 -19.73 18.96 4.69
N TYR A 11 -18.96 18.00 5.22
CA TYR A 11 -18.75 16.73 4.56
C TYR A 11 -18.15 15.69 5.51
N ASN A 12 -18.79 14.54 5.59
CA ASN A 12 -18.23 13.35 6.18
C ASN A 12 -18.14 12.26 5.11
N ALA A 13 -16.97 11.69 4.90
CA ALA A 13 -16.75 10.73 3.81
C ALA A 13 -17.68 9.52 3.87
N VAL A 14 -18.16 9.12 5.04
CA VAL A 14 -19.10 8.00 5.19
C VAL A 14 -20.37 8.18 4.36
N SER A 15 -20.80 9.43 4.14
CA SER A 15 -22.01 9.74 3.37
C SER A 15 -21.92 9.27 1.93
N ASP A 16 -20.77 9.46 1.26
CA ASP A 16 -20.59 9.05 -0.13
C ASP A 16 -20.26 7.55 -0.28
N PHE A 17 -19.50 6.98 0.66
CA PHE A 17 -19.02 5.61 0.53
C PHE A 17 -19.98 4.56 1.12
N VAL A 18 -20.77 4.92 2.12
CA VAL A 18 -21.70 4.00 2.80
C VAL A 18 -23.14 4.40 2.52
N ASP A 19 -23.55 5.59 2.98
CA ASP A 19 -24.96 5.98 3.00
C ASP A 19 -25.54 6.15 1.60
N ALA A 20 -24.79 6.74 0.67
CA ALA A 20 -25.23 6.94 -0.70
C ALA A 20 -25.57 5.62 -1.43
N ASN A 21 -24.90 4.52 -1.09
CA ASN A 21 -25.19 3.21 -1.69
C ASN A 21 -26.56 2.66 -1.23
N VAL A 22 -26.89 2.84 0.02
CA VAL A 22 -28.21 2.46 0.55
C VAL A 22 -29.32 3.35 -0.07
N VAL A 23 -29.09 4.67 -0.15
CA VAL A 23 -30.02 5.62 -0.79
C VAL A 23 -30.25 5.27 -2.28
N ARG A 24 -29.22 4.79 -2.99
CA ARG A 24 -29.33 4.30 -4.38
C ARG A 24 -30.06 2.95 -4.51
N GLY A 25 -30.50 2.34 -3.42
CA GLY A 25 -31.21 1.07 -3.44
C GLY A 25 -30.32 -0.17 -3.42
N LEU A 26 -29.03 -0.03 -3.15
CA LEU A 26 -28.06 -1.14 -3.10
C LEU A 26 -27.99 -1.81 -1.72
N GLY A 27 -28.87 -1.49 -0.79
CA GLY A 27 -28.82 -1.95 0.59
C GLY A 27 -28.62 -3.45 0.75
N ARG A 28 -29.33 -4.28 -0.03
CA ARG A 28 -29.23 -5.74 0.02
C ARG A 28 -28.03 -6.33 -0.73
N LYS A 29 -27.33 -5.53 -1.50
CA LYS A 29 -26.15 -5.99 -2.23
C LYS A 29 -24.98 -6.22 -1.26
N VAL A 30 -24.19 -7.25 -1.53
CA VAL A 30 -22.98 -7.55 -0.77
C VAL A 30 -21.93 -6.45 -1.07
N ALA A 31 -21.50 -5.74 -0.04
CA ALA A 31 -20.41 -4.78 -0.09
C ALA A 31 -19.06 -5.45 0.13
N PHE A 32 -18.99 -6.34 1.13
CA PHE A 32 -17.78 -7.08 1.47
C PHE A 32 -18.07 -8.55 1.69
N VAL A 33 -17.10 -9.37 1.33
CA VAL A 33 -17.08 -10.80 1.64
C VAL A 33 -15.69 -11.20 2.10
N ASP A 34 -15.59 -11.96 3.18
CA ASP A 34 -14.40 -12.66 3.63
C ASP A 34 -14.61 -14.19 3.51
N PRO A 35 -13.64 -15.06 3.86
CA PRO A 35 -13.83 -16.50 3.75
C PRO A 35 -15.04 -17.06 4.51
N ASP A 36 -15.44 -16.41 5.58
CA ASP A 36 -16.45 -16.94 6.53
C ASP A 36 -17.78 -16.20 6.45
N ARG A 37 -17.77 -14.90 6.12
CA ARG A 37 -18.92 -14.00 6.26
C ARG A 37 -19.09 -13.08 5.05
N SER A 38 -20.30 -12.55 4.89
CA SER A 38 -20.61 -11.46 3.98
C SER A 38 -21.28 -10.30 4.71
N LEU A 39 -21.10 -9.09 4.20
CA LEU A 39 -21.64 -7.85 4.73
C LEU A 39 -22.34 -7.11 3.61
N SER A 40 -23.65 -6.88 3.71
CA SER A 40 -24.41 -6.06 2.76
C SER A 40 -24.16 -4.55 3.01
N TYR A 41 -24.58 -3.70 2.08
CA TYR A 41 -24.54 -2.24 2.28
C TYR A 41 -25.45 -1.78 3.42
N ASP A 42 -26.62 -2.40 3.63
CA ASP A 42 -27.50 -2.13 4.77
C ASP A 42 -26.81 -2.53 6.10
N ASP A 43 -26.15 -3.69 6.11
CA ASP A 43 -25.41 -4.14 7.29
C ASP A 43 -24.24 -3.20 7.59
N LEU A 44 -23.47 -2.81 6.57
CA LEU A 44 -22.35 -1.88 6.73
C LEU A 44 -22.83 -0.54 7.31
N GLN A 45 -23.92 0.03 6.78
CA GLN A 45 -24.51 1.26 7.29
C GLN A 45 -24.95 1.10 8.73
N THR A 46 -25.80 0.12 9.01
CA THR A 46 -26.38 -0.10 10.34
C THR A 46 -25.29 -0.37 11.39
N ARG A 47 -24.33 -1.25 11.08
CA ARG A 47 -23.27 -1.62 12.02
C ARG A 47 -22.29 -0.45 12.23
N SER A 48 -21.98 0.35 11.20
CA SER A 48 -21.14 1.55 11.36
C SER A 48 -21.84 2.64 12.18
N ILE A 49 -23.16 2.82 12.07
CA ILE A 49 -23.95 3.72 12.93
C ILE A 49 -23.85 3.25 14.38
N ARG A 50 -24.12 1.98 14.64
CA ARG A 50 -24.07 1.40 15.99
C ARG A 50 -22.67 1.51 16.60
N PHE A 51 -21.62 1.24 15.82
CA PHE A 51 -20.26 1.38 16.31
C PHE A 51 -19.87 2.84 16.59
N ALA A 52 -20.32 3.79 15.76
CA ALA A 52 -20.14 5.22 16.04
C ALA A 52 -20.83 5.63 17.35
N ASN A 53 -22.06 5.18 17.58
CA ASN A 53 -22.79 5.43 18.83
C ASN A 53 -22.10 4.75 20.03
N ALA A 54 -21.58 3.54 19.87
CA ALA A 54 -20.76 2.87 20.87
C ALA A 54 -19.53 3.69 21.25
N LEU A 55 -18.74 4.15 20.27
CA LEU A 55 -17.54 4.97 20.51
C LEU A 55 -17.89 6.25 21.30
N ARG A 56 -18.99 6.93 20.97
CA ARG A 56 -19.47 8.11 21.70
C ARG A 56 -19.84 7.77 23.14
N SER A 57 -20.51 6.64 23.36
CA SER A 57 -20.86 6.16 24.72
C SER A 57 -19.62 5.80 25.54
N LEU A 58 -18.53 5.37 24.90
CA LEU A 58 -17.22 5.14 25.51
C LEU A 58 -16.43 6.44 25.74
N GLY A 59 -16.99 7.62 25.44
CA GLY A 59 -16.36 8.91 25.62
C GLY A 59 -15.32 9.25 24.56
N VAL A 60 -15.42 8.67 23.36
CA VAL A 60 -14.60 9.10 22.21
C VAL A 60 -15.21 10.37 21.65
N GLU A 61 -14.42 11.43 21.68
CA GLU A 61 -14.79 12.77 21.22
C GLU A 61 -14.29 13.01 19.80
N HIS A 62 -14.75 14.09 19.19
CA HIS A 62 -14.33 14.58 17.88
C HIS A 62 -12.79 14.70 17.82
N GLU A 63 -12.19 14.34 16.68
CA GLU A 63 -10.73 14.33 16.42
C GLU A 63 -9.90 13.42 17.34
N GLN A 64 -10.48 12.68 18.25
CA GLN A 64 -9.72 11.68 19.01
C GLN A 64 -9.33 10.52 18.10
N ARG A 65 -8.13 9.96 18.34
CA ARG A 65 -7.58 8.88 17.54
C ARG A 65 -8.06 7.55 18.06
N VAL A 66 -8.56 6.72 17.13
CA VAL A 66 -8.94 5.33 17.33
C VAL A 66 -8.01 4.45 16.49
N ALA A 67 -7.14 3.69 17.13
CA ALA A 67 -6.23 2.78 16.44
C ALA A 67 -6.97 1.51 16.01
N LEU A 68 -6.76 1.06 14.77
CA LEU A 68 -7.37 -0.12 14.17
C LEU A 68 -6.28 -1.14 13.84
N LEU A 69 -6.12 -2.15 14.67
CA LEU A 69 -5.15 -3.24 14.48
C LEU A 69 -5.91 -4.53 14.14
N LEU A 70 -6.44 -4.57 12.93
CA LEU A 70 -7.38 -5.57 12.45
C LEU A 70 -6.88 -6.29 11.20
N ASN A 71 -7.29 -7.55 11.05
CA ASN A 71 -7.15 -8.28 9.79
C ASN A 71 -8.25 -7.85 8.80
N ASP A 72 -8.05 -8.16 7.50
CA ASP A 72 -9.01 -7.86 6.45
C ASP A 72 -10.22 -8.83 6.53
N THR A 73 -11.11 -8.57 7.48
CA THR A 73 -12.41 -9.22 7.64
C THR A 73 -13.53 -8.21 7.43
N VAL A 74 -14.78 -8.66 7.38
CA VAL A 74 -15.95 -7.77 7.24
C VAL A 74 -16.13 -6.80 8.42
N ASP A 75 -15.46 -7.02 9.55
CA ASP A 75 -15.50 -6.08 10.68
C ASP A 75 -14.59 -4.88 10.51
N TYR A 76 -13.54 -4.99 9.67
CA TYR A 76 -12.63 -3.88 9.40
C TYR A 76 -13.36 -2.65 8.81
N PRO A 77 -14.14 -2.78 7.71
CA PRO A 77 -14.90 -1.65 7.18
C PRO A 77 -15.93 -1.10 8.17
N VAL A 78 -16.57 -1.94 8.98
CA VAL A 78 -17.49 -1.48 10.03
C VAL A 78 -16.77 -0.60 11.05
N ALA A 79 -15.60 -1.04 11.52
CA ALA A 79 -14.79 -0.28 12.47
C ALA A 79 -14.28 1.03 11.86
N PHE A 80 -13.70 0.98 10.65
CA PHE A 80 -13.17 2.17 9.98
C PHE A 80 -14.26 3.23 9.74
N TRP A 81 -15.37 2.83 9.12
CA TRP A 81 -16.45 3.78 8.82
C TRP A 81 -17.23 4.23 10.06
N GLY A 82 -17.28 3.41 11.10
CA GLY A 82 -17.83 3.81 12.40
C GLY A 82 -17.01 4.90 13.09
N VAL A 83 -15.67 4.81 13.01
CA VAL A 83 -14.76 5.85 13.52
C VAL A 83 -14.93 7.15 12.73
N ILE A 84 -14.92 7.09 11.39
CA ILE A 84 -15.15 8.25 10.51
C ILE A 84 -16.51 8.90 10.79
N ARG A 85 -17.54 8.09 10.93
CA ARG A 85 -18.92 8.54 11.25
C ARG A 85 -18.99 9.26 12.59
N ALA A 86 -18.22 8.82 13.57
CA ALA A 86 -18.16 9.45 14.89
C ALA A 86 -17.43 10.80 14.90
N GLY A 87 -16.78 11.21 13.81
CA GLY A 87 -15.92 12.39 13.75
C GLY A 87 -14.56 12.16 14.44
N ALA A 88 -14.23 10.90 14.74
CA ALA A 88 -12.93 10.51 15.26
C ALA A 88 -11.96 10.18 14.12
N ILE A 89 -10.67 10.16 14.42
CA ILE A 89 -9.60 9.91 13.45
C ILE A 89 -9.22 8.43 13.46
N ALA A 90 -9.44 7.72 12.35
CA ALA A 90 -9.05 6.33 12.20
C ALA A 90 -7.54 6.19 11.98
N ILE A 91 -6.88 5.29 12.73
CA ILE A 91 -5.46 4.98 12.58
C ILE A 91 -5.29 3.50 12.22
N PRO A 92 -5.43 3.13 10.93
CA PRO A 92 -5.12 1.78 10.46
C PRO A 92 -3.67 1.39 10.74
N LEU A 93 -3.47 0.21 11.35
CA LEU A 93 -2.16 -0.28 11.72
C LEU A 93 -1.84 -1.60 11.04
N ASN A 94 -0.61 -1.72 10.56
CA ASN A 94 -0.09 -2.94 9.96
C ASN A 94 0.00 -4.07 11.00
N THR A 95 -0.67 -5.19 10.76
CA THR A 95 -0.73 -6.37 11.66
C THR A 95 0.54 -7.24 11.61
N TYR A 96 1.55 -6.89 10.80
CA TYR A 96 2.78 -7.66 10.61
C TYR A 96 4.01 -7.01 11.23
N LEU A 97 3.83 -5.98 12.05
CA LEU A 97 4.94 -5.27 12.68
C LEU A 97 5.50 -6.04 13.89
N PRO A 98 6.78 -5.87 14.22
CA PRO A 98 7.34 -6.36 15.47
C PRO A 98 6.83 -5.54 16.68
N LEU A 99 6.76 -6.17 17.84
CA LEU A 99 6.21 -5.58 19.07
C LEU A 99 6.74 -4.18 19.41
N PRO A 100 8.05 -3.87 19.29
CA PRO A 100 8.56 -2.52 19.60
C PRO A 100 7.95 -1.42 18.71
N GLN A 101 7.61 -1.74 17.46
CA GLN A 101 6.98 -0.76 16.57
C GLN A 101 5.53 -0.46 16.96
N TYR A 102 4.80 -1.45 17.49
CA TYR A 102 3.46 -1.18 18.05
C TYR A 102 3.53 -0.27 19.27
N ALA A 103 4.49 -0.50 20.18
CA ALA A 103 4.69 0.37 21.34
C ALA A 103 4.96 1.82 20.90
N TYR A 104 5.84 1.99 19.91
CA TYR A 104 6.14 3.30 19.33
C TYR A 104 4.89 3.94 18.72
N ILE A 105 4.22 3.27 17.76
CA ILE A 105 3.11 3.86 17.01
C ILE A 105 1.92 4.19 17.93
N LEU A 106 1.54 3.28 18.83
CA LEU A 106 0.43 3.49 19.76
C LEU A 106 0.73 4.63 20.75
N GLY A 107 1.97 4.79 21.16
CA GLY A 107 2.43 5.93 21.96
C GLY A 107 2.43 7.24 21.17
N ASP A 108 2.96 7.22 19.95
CA ASP A 108 3.07 8.39 19.08
C ASP A 108 1.69 8.93 18.63
N CYS A 109 0.78 8.05 18.16
CA CYS A 109 -0.56 8.48 17.72
C CYS A 109 -1.46 8.94 18.86
N ARG A 110 -1.10 8.63 20.11
CA ARG A 110 -1.88 9.02 21.31
C ARG A 110 -3.34 8.56 21.22
N ALA A 111 -3.57 7.36 20.69
CA ALA A 111 -4.91 6.81 20.59
C ALA A 111 -5.57 6.66 21.98
N THR A 112 -6.84 7.01 22.08
CA THR A 112 -7.65 6.83 23.30
C THR A 112 -8.38 5.50 23.31
N THR A 113 -8.59 4.94 22.12
CA THR A 113 -9.25 3.64 21.89
C THR A 113 -8.43 2.82 20.91
N LEU A 114 -8.28 1.52 21.19
CA LEU A 114 -7.68 0.53 20.32
C LEU A 114 -8.73 -0.52 19.97
N VAL A 115 -9.00 -0.69 18.66
CA VAL A 115 -9.78 -1.80 18.13
C VAL A 115 -8.80 -2.83 17.60
N VAL A 116 -8.83 -4.06 18.12
CA VAL A 116 -7.77 -5.03 17.89
C VAL A 116 -8.31 -6.45 17.71
N ALA A 117 -7.72 -7.22 16.79
CA ALA A 117 -8.02 -8.64 16.63
C ALA A 117 -7.55 -9.44 17.87
N ALA A 118 -8.33 -10.39 18.35
CA ALA A 118 -8.09 -11.12 19.59
C ALA A 118 -6.67 -11.70 19.75
N PRO A 119 -6.07 -12.38 18.74
CA PRO A 119 -4.70 -12.90 18.86
C PRO A 119 -3.63 -11.81 19.07
N LEU A 120 -3.87 -10.63 18.48
CA LEU A 120 -2.96 -9.48 18.62
C LEU A 120 -3.14 -8.79 19.97
N ALA A 121 -4.36 -8.70 20.50
CA ALA A 121 -4.65 -8.16 21.82
C ALA A 121 -3.87 -8.90 22.91
N GLN A 122 -3.84 -10.23 22.85
CA GLN A 122 -3.08 -11.07 23.78
C GLN A 122 -1.57 -10.81 23.67
N SER A 123 -1.04 -10.77 22.45
CA SER A 123 0.39 -10.53 22.20
C SER A 123 0.85 -9.14 22.66
N LEU A 124 -0.05 -8.15 22.66
CA LEU A 124 0.22 -6.75 23.01
C LEU A 124 -0.16 -6.38 24.43
N SER A 125 -0.59 -7.32 25.26
CA SER A 125 -1.13 -7.05 26.61
C SER A 125 -0.21 -6.18 27.47
N ALA A 126 1.09 -6.46 27.51
CA ALA A 126 2.08 -5.67 28.25
C ALA A 126 2.20 -4.23 27.71
N ILE A 127 2.21 -4.06 26.37
CA ILE A 127 2.29 -2.74 25.72
C ILE A 127 1.01 -1.95 26.03
N ILE A 128 -0.16 -2.57 25.89
CA ILE A 128 -1.47 -1.95 26.17
C ILE A 128 -1.54 -1.43 27.60
N ALA A 129 -1.03 -2.19 28.56
CA ALA A 129 -1.01 -1.79 29.98
C ALA A 129 -0.23 -0.50 30.23
N GLU A 130 0.89 -0.31 29.52
CA GLU A 130 1.79 0.83 29.70
C GLU A 130 1.37 2.11 28.95
N LEU A 131 0.37 2.05 28.04
CA LEU A 131 -0.05 3.20 27.26
C LEU A 131 -0.90 4.18 28.10
N PRO A 132 -0.39 5.38 28.47
CA PRO A 132 -1.05 6.23 29.46
C PRO A 132 -2.33 6.90 28.94
N ARG A 133 -2.48 7.06 27.63
CA ARG A 133 -3.63 7.73 27.01
C ARG A 133 -4.72 6.77 26.56
N LEU A 134 -4.40 5.50 26.41
CA LEU A 134 -5.34 4.47 26.00
C LEU A 134 -6.35 4.22 27.16
N LYS A 135 -7.62 4.35 26.87
CA LYS A 135 -8.72 4.15 27.83
C LYS A 135 -9.49 2.87 27.53
N ASN A 136 -9.83 2.68 26.26
CA ASN A 136 -10.69 1.59 25.81
C ASN A 136 -9.93 0.63 24.87
N VAL A 137 -10.14 -0.66 25.05
CA VAL A 137 -9.69 -1.72 24.15
C VAL A 137 -10.93 -2.47 23.67
N VAL A 138 -11.15 -2.48 22.35
CA VAL A 138 -12.26 -3.17 21.72
C VAL A 138 -11.72 -4.36 20.96
N VAL A 139 -12.09 -5.58 21.37
CA VAL A 139 -11.54 -6.82 20.80
C VAL A 139 -12.49 -7.39 19.78
N VAL A 140 -11.96 -7.64 18.56
CA VAL A 140 -12.67 -8.27 17.45
C VAL A 140 -12.35 -9.77 17.41
N ASP A 141 -13.35 -10.60 17.10
CA ASP A 141 -13.27 -12.08 17.07
C ASP A 141 -12.88 -12.70 18.43
N GLY A 142 -13.10 -11.97 19.53
CA GLY A 142 -12.89 -12.44 20.89
C GLY A 142 -14.17 -13.00 21.51
N GLN A 143 -14.06 -14.13 22.21
CA GLN A 143 -15.06 -14.51 23.21
C GLN A 143 -14.79 -13.74 24.50
N SER A 144 -15.77 -13.64 25.38
CA SER A 144 -15.74 -12.89 26.66
C SER A 144 -14.55 -13.22 27.60
N ASP A 145 -13.78 -14.27 27.33
CA ASP A 145 -12.56 -14.63 28.07
C ASP A 145 -11.34 -13.73 27.81
N VAL A 146 -11.44 -12.74 26.93
CA VAL A 146 -10.36 -11.76 26.63
C VAL A 146 -10.14 -10.78 27.81
N THR A 147 -10.85 -10.92 28.92
CA THR A 147 -10.65 -10.20 30.19
C THR A 147 -9.25 -10.38 30.80
N GLN A 148 -8.39 -11.25 30.23
CA GLN A 148 -6.99 -11.40 30.64
C GLN A 148 -6.03 -10.31 30.07
N VAL A 149 -6.52 -9.32 29.32
CA VAL A 149 -5.76 -8.10 29.13
C VAL A 149 -5.72 -7.36 30.47
N HIS A 150 -4.83 -7.80 31.36
CA HIS A 150 -4.61 -7.19 32.66
C HIS A 150 -4.20 -5.74 32.50
N SER A 151 -5.17 -4.85 32.50
CA SER A 151 -4.89 -3.42 32.49
C SER A 151 -5.98 -2.67 33.23
N GLN A 152 -5.65 -1.48 33.70
CA GLN A 152 -6.61 -0.49 34.19
C GLN A 152 -7.46 0.10 33.04
N LYS A 153 -7.56 -0.61 31.89
CA LYS A 153 -8.30 -0.21 30.70
C LYS A 153 -9.66 -0.89 30.66
N SER A 154 -10.64 -0.20 30.10
CA SER A 154 -11.94 -0.80 29.82
C SER A 154 -11.84 -1.69 28.60
N VAL A 155 -12.12 -2.98 28.74
CA VAL A 155 -12.09 -3.97 27.64
C VAL A 155 -13.52 -4.30 27.23
N HIS A 156 -13.77 -4.30 25.94
CA HIS A 156 -15.07 -4.52 25.32
C HIS A 156 -14.96 -5.52 24.17
N VAL A 157 -16.01 -6.28 23.92
CA VAL A 157 -16.14 -7.14 22.74
C VAL A 157 -16.82 -6.35 21.62
N PHE A 158 -16.21 -6.32 20.43
CA PHE A 158 -16.68 -5.54 19.30
C PHE A 158 -18.13 -5.87 18.93
N GLU A 159 -18.46 -7.15 18.81
CA GLU A 159 -19.80 -7.60 18.42
C GLU A 159 -20.86 -7.21 19.45
N GLU A 160 -20.54 -7.30 20.74
CA GLU A 160 -21.44 -6.88 21.81
C GLU A 160 -21.69 -5.37 21.77
N LEU A 161 -20.64 -4.57 21.53
CA LEU A 161 -20.79 -3.13 21.36
C LEU A 161 -21.66 -2.78 20.15
N VAL A 162 -21.41 -3.42 19.00
CA VAL A 162 -22.16 -3.16 17.77
C VAL A 162 -23.62 -3.58 17.93
N THR A 163 -23.89 -4.76 18.49
CA THR A 163 -25.27 -5.26 18.63
C THR A 163 -26.06 -4.57 19.77
N GLY A 164 -25.38 -4.22 20.87
CA GLY A 164 -25.97 -3.59 22.04
C GLY A 164 -26.16 -2.08 21.97
N SER A 165 -25.53 -1.41 20.96
CA SER A 165 -25.62 0.05 20.85
C SER A 165 -26.82 0.52 20.04
N ASP A 166 -27.25 1.75 20.32
CA ASP A 166 -28.35 2.41 19.63
C ASP A 166 -28.09 2.50 18.11
N SER A 167 -29.12 2.22 17.33
CA SER A 167 -29.14 2.30 15.88
C SER A 167 -29.66 3.64 15.33
N THR A 168 -29.93 4.61 16.20
CA THR A 168 -30.33 5.95 15.76
C THR A 168 -29.28 6.53 14.81
N PRO A 169 -29.68 6.93 13.61
CA PRO A 169 -28.76 7.50 12.65
C PRO A 169 -27.96 8.67 13.22
N PHE A 170 -26.67 8.59 13.14
CA PHE A 170 -25.73 9.62 13.56
C PHE A 170 -24.59 9.72 12.58
N THR A 171 -24.19 10.92 12.24
CA THR A 171 -22.96 11.24 11.51
C THR A 171 -22.46 12.57 12.05
N ALA A 172 -21.22 12.65 12.48
CA ALA A 172 -20.62 13.87 12.99
C ALA A 172 -20.61 14.98 11.94
N ASP A 173 -20.80 16.19 12.38
CA ASP A 173 -20.70 17.39 11.56
C ASP A 173 -19.21 17.74 11.35
N THR A 174 -18.65 17.21 10.25
CA THR A 174 -17.27 17.39 9.85
C THR A 174 -17.16 18.21 8.57
N LEU A 175 -15.98 18.68 8.26
CA LEU A 175 -15.67 19.39 7.02
C LEU A 175 -14.83 18.53 6.08
N SER A 176 -14.85 18.85 4.79
CA SER A 176 -14.10 18.14 3.74
C SER A 176 -12.58 18.12 3.97
N ASP A 177 -12.06 19.17 4.62
CA ASP A 177 -10.65 19.39 4.93
C ASP A 177 -10.26 19.06 6.40
N GLU A 178 -11.20 18.48 7.18
CA GLU A 178 -10.83 17.89 8.47
C GLU A 178 -10.12 16.56 8.31
N VAL A 179 -9.18 16.29 9.23
CA VAL A 179 -8.41 15.04 9.25
C VAL A 179 -9.33 13.86 9.64
N ALA A 180 -9.49 12.92 8.71
CA ALA A 180 -10.34 11.75 8.88
C ALA A 180 -9.58 10.50 9.34
N PHE A 181 -8.34 10.35 8.89
CA PHE A 181 -7.52 9.17 9.22
C PHE A 181 -6.02 9.48 9.04
N TRP A 182 -5.19 8.61 9.61
CA TRP A 182 -3.74 8.61 9.37
C TRP A 182 -3.30 7.25 8.89
N LEU A 183 -2.26 7.24 8.06
CA LEU A 183 -1.57 6.02 7.68
C LEU A 183 -0.09 6.12 8.07
N TYR A 184 0.39 5.12 8.80
CA TYR A 184 1.80 5.05 9.14
C TYR A 184 2.61 4.46 8.00
N THR A 185 3.67 5.17 7.60
CA THR A 185 4.63 4.72 6.59
C THR A 185 5.99 4.48 7.23
N SER A 186 6.68 3.41 6.80
CA SER A 186 8.05 3.14 7.21
C SER A 186 8.98 4.11 6.49
N GLY A 187 9.71 4.93 7.25
CA GLY A 187 10.81 5.73 6.70
C GLY A 187 11.99 4.83 6.29
N SER A 188 12.76 5.26 5.29
CA SER A 188 14.02 4.59 4.90
C SER A 188 15.10 4.66 6.00
N THR A 189 14.95 5.55 6.96
CA THR A 189 15.99 5.92 7.94
C THR A 189 15.49 6.13 9.36
N GLY A 190 14.35 5.56 9.77
CA GLY A 190 13.87 5.81 11.13
C GLY A 190 12.49 5.26 11.46
N ASP A 191 11.96 5.76 12.56
CA ASP A 191 10.65 5.38 13.09
C ASP A 191 9.50 5.64 12.11
N PRO A 192 8.42 4.86 12.18
CA PRO A 192 7.23 5.07 11.37
C PRO A 192 6.63 6.48 11.53
N LYS A 193 6.13 7.04 10.44
CA LYS A 193 5.56 8.39 10.38
C LYS A 193 4.07 8.34 10.03
N GLY A 194 3.22 8.97 10.83
CA GLY A 194 1.79 9.09 10.55
C GLY A 194 1.51 10.22 9.55
N VAL A 195 1.05 9.87 8.35
CA VAL A 195 0.58 10.82 7.33
C VAL A 195 -0.88 11.13 7.59
N LYS A 196 -1.22 12.40 7.75
CA LYS A 196 -2.59 12.84 8.00
C LYS A 196 -3.33 13.04 6.69
N HIS A 197 -4.53 12.47 6.57
CA HIS A 197 -5.41 12.61 5.43
C HIS A 197 -6.78 13.16 5.83
N VAL A 198 -7.30 14.03 4.98
CA VAL A 198 -8.62 14.65 5.17
C VAL A 198 -9.73 13.84 4.52
N HIS A 199 -10.98 14.14 4.86
CA HIS A 199 -12.16 13.43 4.34
C HIS A 199 -12.22 13.41 2.81
N SER A 200 -11.91 14.54 2.15
CA SER A 200 -11.99 14.67 0.68
C SER A 200 -10.95 13.84 -0.07
N ASN A 201 -9.80 13.50 0.55
CA ASN A 201 -8.75 12.69 -0.08
C ASN A 201 -9.25 11.32 -0.54
N LEU A 202 -10.15 10.69 0.23
CA LEU A 202 -10.72 9.38 -0.10
C LEU A 202 -11.47 9.40 -1.44
N MET A 203 -12.35 10.40 -1.62
CA MET A 203 -13.14 10.52 -2.85
C MET A 203 -12.27 10.97 -4.02
N ALA A 204 -11.25 11.81 -3.80
CA ALA A 204 -10.33 12.23 -4.84
C ALA A 204 -9.65 11.01 -5.50
N THR A 205 -9.07 10.10 -4.71
CA THR A 205 -8.43 8.89 -5.25
C THR A 205 -9.43 7.93 -5.91
N ALA A 206 -10.62 7.77 -5.32
CA ALA A 206 -11.65 6.90 -5.87
C ALA A 206 -12.13 7.39 -7.26
N ARG A 207 -12.36 8.70 -7.42
CA ARG A 207 -12.80 9.28 -8.70
C ARG A 207 -11.70 9.30 -9.74
N LEU A 208 -10.49 9.77 -9.37
CA LEU A 208 -9.43 9.99 -10.35
C LEU A 208 -8.80 8.68 -10.83
N PHE A 209 -8.52 7.75 -9.92
CA PHE A 209 -7.90 6.48 -10.28
C PHE A 209 -8.92 5.34 -10.38
N GLY A 210 -9.72 5.08 -9.36
CA GLY A 210 -10.69 3.99 -9.35
C GLY A 210 -11.68 4.08 -10.50
N GLN A 211 -12.36 5.21 -10.64
CA GLN A 211 -13.35 5.43 -11.71
C GLN A 211 -12.68 5.90 -13.01
N GLY A 212 -11.72 6.83 -12.93
CA GLY A 212 -11.13 7.50 -14.11
C GLY A 212 -10.16 6.65 -14.91
N ILE A 213 -9.42 5.74 -14.28
CA ILE A 213 -8.43 4.86 -14.94
C ILE A 213 -8.94 3.42 -15.01
N LEU A 214 -9.40 2.86 -13.89
CA LEU A 214 -9.81 1.46 -13.83
C LEU A 214 -11.23 1.22 -14.34
N ASP A 215 -12.00 2.30 -14.55
CA ASP A 215 -13.41 2.23 -14.95
C ASP A 215 -14.16 1.22 -14.06
N ILE A 216 -13.96 1.37 -12.72
CA ILE A 216 -14.63 0.48 -11.76
C ILE A 216 -16.14 0.72 -11.81
N ARG A 217 -16.90 -0.37 -11.80
CA ARG A 217 -18.34 -0.37 -11.98
C ARG A 217 -19.06 -1.05 -10.83
N GLU A 218 -20.34 -0.82 -10.74
CA GLU A 218 -21.19 -1.41 -9.70
C GLU A 218 -21.14 -2.94 -9.69
N ASP A 219 -21.10 -3.60 -10.86
CA ASP A 219 -21.11 -5.06 -11.01
C ASP A 219 -19.72 -5.70 -10.83
N ASP A 220 -18.69 -4.89 -10.58
CA ASP A 220 -17.34 -5.40 -10.29
C ASP A 220 -17.26 -6.10 -8.92
N VAL A 221 -16.39 -7.10 -8.89
CA VAL A 221 -15.89 -7.71 -7.68
C VAL A 221 -14.38 -7.47 -7.64
N VAL A 222 -13.87 -6.84 -6.60
CA VAL A 222 -12.45 -6.56 -6.48
C VAL A 222 -11.78 -7.49 -5.48
N HIS A 223 -10.53 -7.87 -5.74
CA HIS A 223 -9.67 -8.54 -4.77
C HIS A 223 -8.32 -7.84 -4.70
N SER A 224 -7.90 -7.46 -3.49
CA SER A 224 -6.60 -6.86 -3.24
C SER A 224 -5.75 -7.72 -2.33
N ALA A 225 -4.57 -8.08 -2.79
CA ALA A 225 -3.56 -8.72 -1.95
C ALA A 225 -2.92 -7.71 -0.97
N SER A 226 -2.96 -6.41 -1.29
CA SER A 226 -2.55 -5.36 -0.36
C SER A 226 -3.63 -5.14 0.69
N LYS A 227 -3.22 -5.09 1.97
CA LYS A 227 -4.11 -5.01 3.12
C LYS A 227 -4.74 -3.64 3.31
N LEU A 228 -5.93 -3.61 3.93
CA LEU A 228 -6.72 -2.39 4.17
C LEU A 228 -6.00 -1.32 5.03
N PHE A 229 -5.03 -1.72 5.81
CA PHE A 229 -4.21 -0.78 6.59
C PHE A 229 -3.09 -0.10 5.78
N PHE A 230 -2.93 -0.41 4.49
CA PHE A 230 -2.06 0.30 3.56
C PHE A 230 -2.86 1.21 2.64
N ALA A 231 -2.29 2.35 2.26
CA ALA A 231 -2.91 3.28 1.33
C ALA A 231 -3.40 2.59 0.04
N TYR A 232 -2.59 1.69 -0.52
CA TYR A 232 -2.92 0.91 -1.71
C TYR A 232 -4.13 0.01 -1.47
N GLY A 233 -4.12 -0.81 -0.40
CA GLY A 233 -5.24 -1.71 -0.07
C GLY A 233 -6.51 -0.98 0.34
N LEU A 234 -6.39 0.14 1.07
CA LEU A 234 -7.51 0.98 1.49
C LEU A 234 -8.29 1.52 0.26
N GLY A 235 -7.56 1.99 -0.76
CA GLY A 235 -8.19 2.37 -2.02
C GLY A 235 -8.84 1.18 -2.72
N ASN A 236 -8.03 0.18 -3.00
CA ASN A 236 -8.38 -0.94 -3.89
C ASN A 236 -9.55 -1.80 -3.39
N ALA A 237 -9.60 -2.09 -2.08
CA ALA A 237 -10.59 -3.02 -1.50
C ALA A 237 -11.56 -2.34 -0.54
N MET A 238 -11.54 -0.99 -0.41
CA MET A 238 -12.54 -0.27 0.37
C MET A 238 -13.12 0.93 -0.40
N THR A 239 -12.33 1.98 -0.64
CA THR A 239 -12.93 3.22 -1.15
C THR A 239 -13.31 3.14 -2.62
N PHE A 240 -12.53 2.47 -3.47
CA PHE A 240 -12.88 2.35 -4.89
C PHE A 240 -14.16 1.55 -5.11
N PRO A 241 -14.30 0.31 -4.59
CA PRO A 241 -15.55 -0.43 -4.75
C PRO A 241 -16.74 0.28 -4.12
N LEU A 242 -16.60 0.85 -2.92
CA LEU A 242 -17.70 1.56 -2.26
C LEU A 242 -18.15 2.81 -3.03
N SER A 243 -17.24 3.49 -3.74
CA SER A 243 -17.57 4.71 -4.50
C SER A 243 -18.57 4.47 -5.63
N VAL A 244 -18.72 3.24 -6.09
CA VAL A 244 -19.62 2.84 -7.18
C VAL A 244 -20.65 1.80 -6.76
N GLY A 245 -20.58 1.27 -5.55
CA GLY A 245 -21.47 0.20 -5.09
C GLY A 245 -21.03 -1.20 -5.52
N ALA A 246 -19.74 -1.42 -5.78
CA ALA A 246 -19.15 -2.72 -6.11
C ALA A 246 -18.93 -3.60 -4.86
N THR A 247 -18.47 -4.84 -5.06
CA THR A 247 -18.17 -5.79 -4.00
C THR A 247 -16.66 -5.96 -3.82
N ALA A 248 -16.17 -6.07 -2.58
CA ALA A 248 -14.78 -6.39 -2.28
C ALA A 248 -14.66 -7.77 -1.61
N ALA A 249 -13.80 -8.64 -2.17
CA ALA A 249 -13.43 -9.92 -1.59
C ALA A 249 -12.17 -9.75 -0.75
N LEU A 250 -12.29 -9.87 0.56
CA LEU A 250 -11.25 -9.69 1.55
C LEU A 250 -10.56 -11.03 1.85
N TRP A 251 -9.27 -10.94 2.24
CA TRP A 251 -8.49 -12.10 2.66
C TRP A 251 -7.76 -11.78 3.97
N PRO A 252 -8.11 -12.42 5.10
CA PRO A 252 -7.58 -12.04 6.42
C PRO A 252 -6.12 -12.42 6.64
N HIS A 253 -5.61 -13.40 5.90
CA HIS A 253 -4.25 -13.94 6.07
C HIS A 253 -3.21 -13.17 5.24
N ARG A 254 -1.93 -13.51 5.42
CA ARG A 254 -0.86 -13.00 4.54
C ARG A 254 -1.15 -13.41 3.10
N PRO A 255 -0.90 -12.51 2.13
CA PRO A 255 -1.03 -12.86 0.72
C PRO A 255 -0.11 -14.02 0.35
N SER A 256 -0.67 -15.04 -0.29
CA SER A 256 0.06 -16.17 -0.86
C SER A 256 -0.58 -16.56 -2.20
N PRO A 257 0.14 -17.26 -3.08
CA PRO A 257 -0.45 -17.76 -4.32
C PRO A 257 -1.72 -18.60 -4.09
N GLU A 258 -1.71 -19.49 -3.11
CA GLU A 258 -2.83 -20.36 -2.77
C GLU A 258 -4.07 -19.53 -2.38
N GLY A 259 -3.90 -18.55 -1.47
CA GLY A 259 -5.00 -17.69 -1.03
C GLY A 259 -5.56 -16.82 -2.15
N VAL A 260 -4.69 -16.33 -3.05
CA VAL A 260 -5.12 -15.59 -4.24
C VAL A 260 -5.94 -16.48 -5.15
N PHE A 261 -5.44 -17.66 -5.54
CA PHE A 261 -6.18 -18.57 -6.43
C PHE A 261 -7.46 -19.11 -5.80
N GLU A 262 -7.49 -19.32 -4.48
CA GLU A 262 -8.73 -19.65 -3.76
C GLU A 262 -9.76 -18.53 -3.91
N THR A 263 -9.37 -17.27 -3.62
CA THR A 263 -10.25 -16.10 -3.76
C THR A 263 -10.71 -15.91 -5.20
N MET A 264 -9.80 -16.09 -6.19
CA MET A 264 -10.12 -16.02 -7.61
C MET A 264 -11.20 -17.02 -8.00
N ARG A 265 -11.09 -18.28 -7.59
CA ARG A 265 -12.07 -19.32 -7.90
C ARG A 265 -13.41 -19.10 -7.19
N ARG A 266 -13.36 -18.70 -5.91
CA ARG A 266 -14.56 -18.59 -5.06
C ARG A 266 -15.40 -17.37 -5.39
N HIS A 267 -14.76 -16.21 -5.56
CA HIS A 267 -15.44 -14.93 -5.69
C HIS A 267 -15.39 -14.33 -7.09
N ARG A 268 -14.63 -14.93 -8.00
CA ARG A 268 -14.51 -14.57 -9.43
C ARG A 268 -14.34 -13.06 -9.62
N PRO A 269 -13.29 -12.43 -8.99
CA PRO A 269 -13.08 -11.01 -9.10
C PRO A 269 -12.83 -10.57 -10.54
N THR A 270 -13.28 -9.34 -10.83
CA THR A 270 -13.12 -8.68 -12.12
C THR A 270 -11.85 -7.82 -12.16
N ILE A 271 -11.40 -7.38 -10.98
CA ILE A 271 -10.19 -6.58 -10.82
C ILE A 271 -9.33 -7.20 -9.70
N PHE A 272 -8.05 -7.44 -10.02
CA PHE A 272 -7.08 -7.95 -9.06
C PHE A 272 -5.95 -6.94 -8.85
N TYR A 273 -5.62 -6.68 -7.57
CA TYR A 273 -4.53 -5.81 -7.19
C TYR A 273 -3.44 -6.62 -6.48
N GLY A 274 -2.24 -6.60 -7.05
CA GLY A 274 -1.07 -7.29 -6.51
C GLY A 274 0.14 -6.37 -6.39
N VAL A 275 1.27 -6.97 -6.04
CA VAL A 275 2.61 -6.36 -6.05
C VAL A 275 3.54 -7.20 -6.91
N PRO A 276 4.65 -6.66 -7.48
CA PRO A 276 5.51 -7.38 -8.40
C PRO A 276 6.01 -8.74 -7.89
N SER A 277 6.40 -8.80 -6.61
CA SER A 277 6.86 -10.04 -5.99
C SER A 277 5.76 -11.12 -5.93
N LEU A 278 4.52 -10.73 -5.69
CA LEU A 278 3.38 -11.66 -5.73
C LEU A 278 3.08 -12.14 -7.14
N TYR A 279 3.11 -11.26 -8.16
CA TYR A 279 2.96 -11.67 -9.56
C TYR A 279 4.02 -12.69 -9.97
N THR A 280 5.28 -12.50 -9.53
CA THR A 280 6.36 -13.48 -9.75
C THR A 280 6.05 -14.83 -9.10
N ALA A 281 5.54 -14.84 -7.87
CA ALA A 281 5.16 -16.06 -7.16
C ALA A 281 3.97 -16.76 -7.83
N LEU A 282 2.93 -16.01 -8.23
CA LEU A 282 1.76 -16.52 -8.95
C LEU A 282 2.15 -17.17 -10.28
N LEU A 283 3.06 -16.53 -11.05
CA LEU A 283 3.57 -17.07 -12.32
C LEU A 283 4.36 -18.39 -12.16
N SER A 284 4.85 -18.67 -10.96
CA SER A 284 5.59 -19.90 -10.65
C SER A 284 4.71 -20.98 -10.03
N HIS A 285 3.43 -20.67 -9.76
CA HIS A 285 2.50 -21.60 -9.13
C HIS A 285 1.83 -22.52 -10.16
N HIS A 286 1.53 -23.76 -9.78
CA HIS A 286 0.93 -24.75 -10.68
C HIS A 286 -0.51 -24.43 -11.09
N ASP A 287 -1.24 -23.62 -10.32
CA ASP A 287 -2.60 -23.18 -10.63
C ASP A 287 -2.67 -22.03 -11.65
N ILE A 288 -1.50 -21.54 -12.14
CA ILE A 288 -1.51 -20.46 -13.13
C ILE A 288 -2.19 -20.90 -14.41
N SER A 289 -3.17 -20.14 -14.85
CA SER A 289 -4.00 -20.44 -16.02
C SER A 289 -4.66 -19.20 -16.57
N LYS A 290 -5.32 -19.32 -17.71
CA LYS A 290 -6.13 -18.24 -18.28
C LYS A 290 -7.17 -17.75 -17.27
N GLY A 291 -7.24 -16.42 -17.08
CA GLY A 291 -8.10 -15.79 -16.09
C GLY A 291 -7.68 -16.01 -14.64
N ALA A 292 -6.54 -16.67 -14.38
CA ALA A 292 -6.04 -16.97 -13.03
C ALA A 292 -7.10 -17.57 -12.09
N GLY A 293 -8.04 -18.34 -12.59
CA GLY A 293 -9.17 -18.91 -11.85
C GLY A 293 -10.44 -18.05 -11.81
N SER A 294 -10.43 -16.84 -12.38
CA SER A 294 -11.62 -16.01 -12.59
C SER A 294 -11.84 -15.77 -14.08
N ASP A 295 -12.94 -16.26 -14.61
CA ASP A 295 -13.36 -16.03 -15.99
C ASP A 295 -13.92 -14.62 -16.24
N ARG A 296 -14.07 -13.81 -15.18
CA ARG A 296 -14.51 -12.42 -15.21
C ARG A 296 -13.36 -11.41 -15.08
N LEU A 297 -12.13 -11.87 -14.85
CA LEU A 297 -10.98 -11.00 -14.64
C LEU A 297 -10.73 -10.12 -15.88
N ARG A 298 -10.80 -8.81 -15.73
CA ARG A 298 -10.65 -7.84 -16.82
C ARG A 298 -9.46 -6.90 -16.67
N ILE A 299 -8.99 -6.66 -15.44
CA ILE A 299 -7.86 -5.79 -15.13
C ILE A 299 -7.06 -6.39 -13.98
N CYS A 300 -5.74 -6.34 -14.10
CA CYS A 300 -4.82 -6.51 -13.01
C CYS A 300 -4.03 -5.22 -12.80
N VAL A 301 -3.69 -4.90 -11.54
CA VAL A 301 -2.94 -3.70 -11.17
C VAL A 301 -1.75 -4.10 -10.32
N SER A 302 -0.60 -3.52 -10.61
CA SER A 302 0.62 -3.67 -9.82
C SER A 302 1.06 -2.31 -9.30
N ALA A 303 1.43 -2.24 -8.03
CA ALA A 303 2.04 -1.06 -7.43
C ALA A 303 2.90 -1.44 -6.20
N GLY A 304 3.55 -0.43 -5.61
CA GLY A 304 4.39 -0.60 -4.41
C GLY A 304 5.87 -0.78 -4.72
N GLU A 305 6.20 -1.41 -5.82
CA GLU A 305 7.52 -1.51 -6.45
C GLU A 305 7.32 -1.39 -7.96
N ALA A 306 8.36 -1.05 -8.73
CA ALA A 306 8.25 -1.02 -10.18
C ALA A 306 8.11 -2.45 -10.74
N LEU A 307 7.19 -2.64 -11.68
CA LEU A 307 6.96 -3.92 -12.32
C LEU A 307 7.97 -4.15 -13.46
N PRO A 308 8.85 -5.16 -13.38
CA PRO A 308 9.72 -5.49 -14.49
C PRO A 308 8.90 -5.87 -15.74
N ALA A 309 9.30 -5.36 -16.91
CA ALA A 309 8.55 -5.55 -18.16
C ALA A 309 8.25 -7.03 -18.44
N HIS A 310 9.25 -7.90 -18.29
CA HIS A 310 9.12 -9.34 -18.53
C HIS A 310 8.12 -10.04 -17.62
N ILE A 311 7.87 -9.51 -16.41
CA ILE A 311 6.85 -10.07 -15.50
C ILE A 311 5.45 -9.73 -16.00
N GLY A 312 5.22 -8.47 -16.40
CA GLY A 312 3.95 -8.04 -16.98
C GLY A 312 3.61 -8.79 -18.29
N GLU A 313 4.61 -8.93 -19.18
CA GLU A 313 4.47 -9.69 -20.43
C GLU A 313 4.13 -11.17 -20.19
N ARG A 314 4.88 -11.84 -19.30
CA ARG A 314 4.62 -13.22 -18.92
C ARG A 314 3.25 -13.42 -18.28
N TRP A 315 2.81 -12.47 -17.46
CA TRP A 315 1.46 -12.51 -16.87
C TRP A 315 0.40 -12.41 -17.95
N ARG A 316 0.50 -11.44 -18.85
CA ARG A 316 -0.43 -11.31 -19.98
C ARG A 316 -0.49 -12.59 -20.81
N ASP A 317 0.66 -13.19 -21.13
CA ASP A 317 0.73 -14.40 -21.95
C ASP A 317 0.12 -15.62 -21.23
N ALA A 318 0.32 -15.77 -19.92
CA ALA A 318 -0.20 -16.87 -19.13
C ALA A 318 -1.69 -16.71 -18.78
N VAL A 319 -2.10 -15.50 -18.35
CA VAL A 319 -3.44 -15.23 -17.81
C VAL A 319 -4.39 -14.65 -18.85
N GLY A 320 -3.86 -13.96 -19.87
CA GLY A 320 -4.65 -13.32 -20.92
C GLY A 320 -5.22 -11.94 -20.52
N VAL A 321 -4.76 -11.38 -19.40
CA VAL A 321 -5.17 -10.07 -18.87
C VAL A 321 -3.93 -9.24 -18.58
N ASP A 322 -3.94 -7.99 -19.02
CA ASP A 322 -2.82 -7.08 -18.79
C ASP A 322 -2.69 -6.66 -17.33
N VAL A 323 -1.45 -6.30 -16.93
CA VAL A 323 -1.15 -5.69 -15.63
C VAL A 323 -0.82 -4.21 -15.84
N LEU A 324 -1.59 -3.34 -15.21
CA LEU A 324 -1.32 -1.92 -15.16
C LEU A 324 -0.32 -1.65 -14.03
N ASP A 325 0.90 -1.28 -14.38
CA ASP A 325 1.85 -0.78 -13.36
C ASP A 325 1.51 0.65 -13.01
N GLY A 326 1.61 0.99 -11.72
CA GLY A 326 1.32 2.30 -11.19
C GLY A 326 2.18 2.67 -9.99
N LEU A 327 2.40 3.97 -9.81
CA LEU A 327 3.05 4.54 -8.64
C LEU A 327 2.04 5.27 -7.78
N GLY A 328 2.06 4.94 -6.52
CA GLY A 328 1.38 5.66 -5.45
C GLY A 328 2.26 5.77 -4.22
N SER A 329 1.88 6.59 -3.29
CA SER A 329 2.55 6.71 -2.00
C SER A 329 1.54 6.91 -0.87
N THR A 330 1.99 6.72 0.37
CA THR A 330 1.16 7.03 1.53
C THR A 330 0.87 8.53 1.60
N GLU A 331 1.82 9.37 1.20
CA GLU A 331 1.72 10.83 1.19
C GLU A 331 0.69 11.36 0.19
N MET A 332 0.45 10.62 -0.90
CA MET A 332 -0.57 10.92 -1.91
C MET A 332 -1.78 10.00 -1.82
N LEU A 333 -1.89 9.23 -0.75
CA LEU A 333 -2.93 8.25 -0.41
C LEU A 333 -3.00 7.04 -1.35
N ASN A 334 -2.88 7.21 -2.66
CA ASN A 334 -2.96 6.11 -3.62
C ASN A 334 -2.19 6.45 -4.90
N THR A 335 -2.60 5.88 -6.03
CA THR A 335 -1.93 5.93 -7.33
C THR A 335 -2.11 7.28 -8.02
N PHE A 336 -1.03 7.90 -8.45
CA PHE A 336 -0.99 9.17 -9.18
C PHE A 336 -0.25 9.09 -10.53
N LEU A 337 0.54 8.03 -10.78
CA LEU A 337 1.03 7.63 -12.11
C LEU A 337 0.50 6.24 -12.41
N SER A 338 0.07 5.97 -13.64
CA SER A 338 -0.39 4.63 -14.04
C SER A 338 -0.34 4.42 -15.54
N ASN A 339 -0.11 3.18 -15.95
CA ASN A 339 -0.55 2.71 -17.26
C ASN A 339 -2.08 2.71 -17.33
N ARG A 340 -2.64 2.67 -18.53
CA ARG A 340 -4.08 2.67 -18.78
C ARG A 340 -4.47 1.44 -19.61
N PRO A 341 -5.68 0.91 -19.49
CA PRO A 341 -6.09 -0.31 -20.22
C PRO A 341 -5.83 -0.26 -21.73
N SER A 342 -5.95 0.91 -22.37
CA SER A 342 -5.73 1.12 -23.80
C SER A 342 -4.34 1.62 -24.18
N ASP A 343 -3.46 1.88 -23.18
CA ASP A 343 -2.18 2.54 -23.37
C ASP A 343 -1.16 1.99 -22.37
N ILE A 344 -0.77 0.71 -22.54
CA ILE A 344 0.16 0.00 -21.66
C ILE A 344 1.54 -0.02 -22.28
N ARG A 345 2.54 0.40 -21.48
CA ARG A 345 3.95 0.28 -21.81
C ARG A 345 4.67 -0.43 -20.67
N TYR A 346 4.88 -1.73 -20.81
CA TYR A 346 5.59 -2.51 -19.81
C TYR A 346 6.99 -1.97 -19.54
N GLY A 347 7.39 -1.98 -18.26
CA GLY A 347 8.65 -1.38 -17.79
C GLY A 347 8.57 0.12 -17.53
N SER A 348 7.47 0.78 -17.89
CA SER A 348 7.14 2.14 -17.44
C SER A 348 6.06 2.11 -16.37
N THR A 349 6.05 3.12 -15.50
CA THR A 349 4.98 3.37 -14.53
C THR A 349 3.78 4.09 -15.16
N GLY A 350 3.80 4.31 -16.48
CA GLY A 350 2.74 5.00 -17.22
C GLY A 350 2.87 6.53 -17.19
N LYS A 351 1.74 7.20 -17.17
CA LYS A 351 1.58 8.66 -17.23
C LYS A 351 0.83 9.19 -16.01
N PRO A 352 0.85 10.50 -15.74
CA PRO A 352 0.04 11.07 -14.65
C PRO A 352 -1.44 10.71 -14.80
N VAL A 353 -2.04 10.29 -13.70
CA VAL A 353 -3.49 10.11 -13.61
C VAL A 353 -4.14 11.49 -13.78
N PRO A 354 -5.17 11.65 -14.63
CA PRO A 354 -5.82 12.93 -14.82
C PRO A 354 -6.27 13.55 -13.49
N GLY A 355 -5.89 14.80 -13.25
CA GLY A 355 -6.09 15.50 -11.98
C GLY A 355 -4.84 15.55 -11.09
N TYR A 356 -3.77 14.85 -11.48
CA TYR A 356 -2.44 14.99 -10.89
C TYR A 356 -1.46 15.60 -11.90
N ASP A 357 -0.58 16.46 -11.40
CA ASP A 357 0.60 16.93 -12.11
C ASP A 357 1.83 16.21 -11.57
N ALA A 358 2.73 15.78 -12.46
CA ALA A 358 3.99 15.16 -12.10
C ALA A 358 5.15 15.79 -12.87
N ARG A 359 6.24 16.10 -12.19
CA ARG A 359 7.44 16.69 -12.76
C ARG A 359 8.68 15.96 -12.28
N ILE A 360 9.71 16.01 -13.10
CA ILE A 360 11.05 15.53 -12.78
C ILE A 360 11.93 16.75 -12.61
N VAL A 361 12.55 16.90 -11.43
CA VAL A 361 13.32 18.09 -11.08
C VAL A 361 14.74 17.78 -10.65
N ASP A 362 15.63 18.76 -10.82
CA ASP A 362 16.99 18.74 -10.29
C ASP A 362 17.02 19.06 -8.77
N GLU A 363 18.22 19.14 -8.20
CA GLU A 363 18.47 19.48 -6.80
C GLU A 363 18.06 20.93 -6.42
N HIS A 364 17.84 21.78 -7.42
CA HIS A 364 17.40 23.17 -7.24
C HIS A 364 15.90 23.36 -7.53
N GLY A 365 15.17 22.26 -7.79
CA GLY A 365 13.73 22.28 -8.08
C GLY A 365 13.38 22.71 -9.52
N ARG A 366 14.36 22.78 -10.43
CA ARG A 366 14.12 23.13 -11.84
C ARG A 366 13.71 21.87 -12.61
N GLU A 367 12.66 21.97 -13.41
CA GLU A 367 12.20 20.87 -14.24
C GLU A 367 13.27 20.48 -15.27
N LEU A 368 13.50 19.17 -15.39
CA LEU A 368 14.46 18.56 -16.30
C LEU A 368 13.80 18.21 -17.64
N SER A 369 14.64 18.15 -18.69
CA SER A 369 14.23 17.73 -20.03
C SER A 369 13.92 16.22 -20.08
N ASP A 370 13.20 15.79 -21.12
CA ASP A 370 12.93 14.38 -21.36
C ASP A 370 14.23 13.57 -21.48
N GLY A 371 14.26 12.39 -20.88
CA GLY A 371 15.41 11.50 -20.80
C GLY A 371 16.34 11.74 -19.62
N GLU A 372 16.32 12.93 -19.00
CA GLU A 372 17.15 13.23 -17.82
C GLU A 372 16.56 12.60 -16.54
N ILE A 373 17.45 12.19 -15.63
CA ILE A 373 17.07 11.57 -14.35
C ILE A 373 17.06 12.63 -13.25
N GLY A 374 15.90 12.79 -12.60
CA GLY A 374 15.72 13.71 -11.48
C GLY A 374 14.78 13.18 -10.42
N GLU A 375 14.50 13.98 -9.41
CA GLU A 375 13.49 13.67 -8.41
C GLU A 375 12.08 13.86 -8.98
N LEU A 376 11.22 12.88 -8.74
CA LEU A 376 9.80 12.99 -9.05
C LEU A 376 9.09 13.80 -7.96
N ILE A 377 8.45 14.87 -8.36
CA ILE A 377 7.51 15.61 -7.51
C ILE A 377 6.10 15.51 -8.10
N VAL A 378 5.11 15.50 -7.24
CA VAL A 378 3.70 15.34 -7.64
C VAL A 378 2.82 16.37 -6.92
N ARG A 379 1.78 16.84 -7.63
CA ARG A 379 0.73 17.70 -7.10
C ARG A 379 -0.63 17.10 -7.43
N GLY A 380 -1.56 17.11 -6.46
CA GLY A 380 -2.92 16.63 -6.67
C GLY A 380 -3.78 16.66 -5.40
N PRO A 381 -5.10 16.45 -5.54
CA PRO A 381 -6.08 16.71 -4.48
C PRO A 381 -6.07 15.69 -3.33
N SER A 382 -5.28 14.63 -3.40
CA SER A 382 -5.17 13.61 -2.36
C SER A 382 -3.91 13.71 -1.52
N ALA A 383 -3.12 14.79 -1.68
CA ALA A 383 -1.94 15.03 -0.87
C ALA A 383 -2.29 15.09 0.62
N GLY A 384 -1.47 14.48 1.45
CA GLY A 384 -1.65 14.52 2.91
C GLY A 384 -1.29 15.88 3.50
N GLU A 385 -1.85 16.19 4.68
CA GLU A 385 -1.64 17.44 5.42
C GLU A 385 -0.29 17.49 6.17
N GLY A 386 0.58 16.52 5.93
CA GLY A 386 1.87 16.39 6.58
C GLY A 386 1.95 15.22 7.55
N TYR A 387 3.15 15.04 8.11
CA TYR A 387 3.40 14.02 9.12
C TYR A 387 3.04 14.53 10.51
N TRP A 388 2.47 13.64 11.32
CA TRP A 388 2.20 13.90 12.73
C TRP A 388 3.51 14.15 13.49
N ASN A 389 3.58 15.27 14.25
CA ASN A 389 4.72 15.67 15.09
C ASN A 389 6.11 15.70 14.42
N GLN A 390 6.18 15.73 13.07
CA GLN A 390 7.43 15.75 12.32
C GLN A 390 7.53 16.99 11.41
N ARG A 391 7.57 18.18 12.00
CA ARG A 391 7.53 19.46 11.27
C ARG A 391 8.59 19.61 10.19
N ALA A 392 9.86 19.30 10.51
CA ALA A 392 10.96 19.45 9.54
C ALA A 392 10.75 18.54 8.33
N LYS A 393 10.38 17.28 8.56
CA LYS A 393 10.11 16.30 7.51
C LYS A 393 8.87 16.65 6.70
N SER A 394 7.81 17.15 7.35
CA SER A 394 6.61 17.63 6.65
C SER A 394 6.95 18.74 5.66
N ARG A 395 7.74 19.73 6.08
CA ARG A 395 8.14 20.85 5.22
C ARG A 395 9.03 20.46 4.05
N SER A 396 9.87 19.43 4.21
CA SER A 396 10.73 18.94 3.12
C SER A 396 9.98 18.02 2.16
N THR A 397 8.92 17.33 2.62
CA THR A 397 8.12 16.44 1.79
C THR A 397 6.96 17.18 1.11
N PHE A 398 6.22 17.98 1.86
CA PHE A 398 5.06 18.74 1.37
C PHE A 398 5.47 20.22 1.22
N ALA A 399 6.02 20.56 0.04
CA ALA A 399 6.57 21.88 -0.25
C ALA A 399 5.60 22.69 -1.12
N GLY A 400 4.78 23.53 -0.47
CA GLY A 400 3.70 24.25 -1.14
C GLY A 400 2.64 23.28 -1.66
N GLU A 401 2.36 23.31 -2.96
CA GLU A 401 1.42 22.38 -3.61
C GLU A 401 2.08 21.05 -4.04
N TRP A 402 3.40 20.92 -3.91
CA TRP A 402 4.16 19.77 -4.40
C TRP A 402 4.55 18.84 -3.28
N THR A 403 4.37 17.54 -3.54
CA THR A 403 4.86 16.46 -2.68
C THR A 403 6.12 15.85 -3.30
N HIS A 404 7.23 15.89 -2.57
CA HIS A 404 8.49 15.24 -2.91
C HIS A 404 8.38 13.74 -2.63
N THR A 405 8.47 12.91 -3.67
CA THR A 405 8.30 11.46 -3.52
C THR A 405 9.54 10.76 -2.96
N GLY A 406 10.73 11.37 -3.14
CA GLY A 406 12.02 10.78 -2.85
C GLY A 406 12.40 9.66 -3.84
N ASP A 407 11.67 9.54 -4.95
CA ASP A 407 11.95 8.60 -6.03
C ASP A 407 12.61 9.33 -7.21
N LYS A 408 13.59 8.70 -7.85
CA LYS A 408 14.22 9.18 -9.08
C LYS A 408 13.53 8.55 -10.29
N TYR A 409 13.17 9.41 -11.21
CA TYR A 409 12.49 9.05 -12.46
C TYR A 409 13.15 9.73 -13.66
N ARG A 410 12.89 9.19 -14.85
CA ARG A 410 13.05 9.87 -16.14
C ARG A 410 11.73 9.80 -16.90
N ARG A 411 11.46 10.79 -17.75
CA ARG A 411 10.30 10.82 -18.64
C ARG A 411 10.82 10.67 -20.08
N ASP A 412 10.14 9.90 -20.92
CA ASP A 412 10.43 9.86 -22.35
C ASP A 412 9.63 10.93 -23.13
N ALA A 413 9.94 11.07 -24.42
CA ALA A 413 9.28 12.04 -25.30
C ALA A 413 7.79 11.79 -25.52
N ASP A 414 7.30 10.56 -25.24
CA ASP A 414 5.88 10.20 -25.30
C ASP A 414 5.16 10.46 -23.97
N GLY A 415 5.88 10.95 -22.95
CA GLY A 415 5.35 11.30 -21.63
C GLY A 415 5.23 10.14 -20.65
N TYR A 416 5.86 8.99 -20.92
CA TYR A 416 5.90 7.87 -19.97
C TYR A 416 7.01 8.05 -18.94
N PHE A 417 6.70 7.74 -17.70
CA PHE A 417 7.59 7.81 -16.56
C PHE A 417 8.23 6.46 -16.28
N TYR A 418 9.55 6.44 -16.09
CA TYR A 418 10.34 5.24 -15.80
C TYR A 418 11.04 5.38 -14.46
N TYR A 419 10.79 4.43 -13.57
CA TYR A 419 11.45 4.38 -12.27
C TYR A 419 12.94 4.12 -12.41
N CYS A 420 13.75 4.95 -11.74
CA CYS A 420 15.19 4.81 -11.72
C CYS A 420 15.75 4.38 -10.36
N GLY A 421 14.98 4.50 -9.28
CA GLY A 421 15.39 4.11 -7.94
C GLY A 421 14.98 5.13 -6.88
N ARG A 422 15.24 4.81 -5.62
CA ARG A 422 15.12 5.77 -4.52
C ARG A 422 16.30 6.74 -4.57
N THR A 423 16.08 7.99 -4.16
CA THR A 423 17.15 8.99 -4.06
C THR A 423 18.33 8.46 -3.23
N ASP A 424 18.04 7.75 -2.13
CA ASP A 424 19.04 7.18 -1.22
C ASP A 424 19.70 5.89 -1.74
N ASP A 425 19.17 5.26 -2.77
CA ASP A 425 19.66 3.99 -3.33
C ASP A 425 20.46 4.16 -4.63
N MET A 426 20.27 5.30 -5.33
CA MET A 426 21.00 5.62 -6.56
C MET A 426 22.47 5.88 -6.25
N PHE A 427 23.34 5.44 -7.15
CA PHE A 427 24.77 5.69 -7.06
C PHE A 427 25.38 6.05 -8.43
N LYS A 428 26.57 6.66 -8.42
CA LYS A 428 27.27 7.02 -9.65
C LYS A 428 28.43 6.07 -9.93
N VAL A 429 28.52 5.58 -11.15
CA VAL A 429 29.68 4.83 -11.67
C VAL A 429 30.31 5.67 -12.76
N SER A 430 31.57 6.05 -12.58
CA SER A 430 32.30 6.91 -13.53
C SER A 430 31.52 8.18 -13.92
N GLY A 431 30.86 8.80 -12.94
CA GLY A 431 30.07 10.02 -13.13
C GLY A 431 28.63 9.82 -13.65
N MET A 432 28.28 8.61 -14.09
CA MET A 432 26.95 8.30 -14.62
C MET A 432 26.06 7.69 -13.54
N TRP A 433 24.82 8.13 -13.48
CA TRP A 433 23.83 7.55 -12.58
C TRP A 433 23.52 6.08 -12.95
N VAL A 434 23.59 5.21 -11.97
CA VAL A 434 23.18 3.81 -12.06
C VAL A 434 21.96 3.58 -11.21
N SER A 435 20.91 3.12 -11.86
CA SER A 435 19.69 2.64 -11.22
C SER A 435 19.91 1.21 -10.73
N PRO A 436 19.79 0.93 -9.42
CA PRO A 436 19.74 -0.46 -8.95
C PRO A 436 18.68 -1.28 -9.66
N PHE A 437 17.51 -0.68 -9.89
CA PHE A 437 16.37 -1.34 -10.54
C PHE A 437 16.70 -1.82 -11.96
N ASP A 438 17.42 -1.02 -12.78
CA ASP A 438 17.81 -1.44 -14.13
C ASP A 438 18.68 -2.71 -14.12
N VAL A 439 19.60 -2.78 -13.15
CA VAL A 439 20.51 -3.93 -12.99
C VAL A 439 19.74 -5.14 -12.47
N GLU A 440 18.84 -4.94 -11.50
CA GLU A 440 17.96 -5.98 -10.93
C GLU A 440 17.00 -6.53 -11.98
N ALA A 441 16.40 -5.66 -12.80
CA ALA A 441 15.52 -6.07 -13.90
C ALA A 441 16.29 -6.90 -14.96
N ALA A 442 17.51 -6.51 -15.28
CA ALA A 442 18.35 -7.29 -16.18
C ALA A 442 18.70 -8.66 -15.57
N LEU A 443 19.11 -8.72 -14.29
CA LEU A 443 19.41 -9.99 -13.61
C LEU A 443 18.18 -10.91 -13.54
N THR A 444 17.02 -10.39 -13.16
CA THR A 444 15.78 -11.19 -13.02
C THR A 444 15.18 -11.61 -14.36
N SER A 445 15.61 -11.01 -15.48
CA SER A 445 15.25 -11.47 -16.83
C SER A 445 15.99 -12.76 -17.24
N HIS A 446 17.05 -13.15 -16.53
CA HIS A 446 17.76 -14.40 -16.77
C HIS A 446 17.03 -15.57 -16.10
N GLU A 447 16.91 -16.71 -16.79
CA GLU A 447 16.16 -17.89 -16.33
C GLU A 447 16.58 -18.42 -14.97
N ALA A 448 17.84 -18.31 -14.61
CA ALA A 448 18.39 -18.81 -13.34
C ALA A 448 18.05 -17.94 -12.13
N VAL A 449 17.66 -16.67 -12.32
CA VAL A 449 17.48 -15.69 -11.22
C VAL A 449 16.01 -15.57 -10.84
N LEU A 450 15.72 -15.79 -9.55
CA LEU A 450 14.39 -15.57 -8.97
C LEU A 450 14.23 -14.14 -8.50
N GLU A 451 15.20 -13.64 -7.71
CA GLU A 451 15.20 -12.29 -7.14
C GLU A 451 16.62 -11.70 -7.21
N ALA A 452 16.71 -10.38 -7.29
CA ALA A 452 17.97 -9.64 -7.24
C ALA A 452 17.83 -8.36 -6.43
N ALA A 453 18.92 -7.96 -5.76
CA ALA A 453 19.07 -6.67 -5.11
C ALA A 453 20.44 -6.10 -5.43
N VAL A 454 20.53 -4.81 -5.73
CA VAL A 454 21.78 -4.15 -6.12
C VAL A 454 22.09 -2.97 -5.23
N ILE A 455 23.35 -2.86 -4.82
CA ILE A 455 23.89 -1.71 -4.08
C ILE A 455 25.15 -1.17 -4.76
N GLY A 456 25.51 0.08 -4.48
CA GLY A 456 26.83 0.60 -4.78
C GLY A 456 27.82 0.13 -3.70
N LYS A 457 28.94 -0.43 -4.13
CA LYS A 457 30.08 -0.83 -3.27
C LYS A 457 31.36 -0.18 -3.78
N GLU A 458 32.19 0.32 -2.86
CA GLU A 458 33.53 0.80 -3.22
C GLU A 458 34.47 -0.36 -3.52
N ASP A 459 35.23 -0.24 -4.60
CA ASP A 459 36.34 -1.14 -4.94
C ASP A 459 37.64 -0.74 -4.20
N ALA A 460 38.73 -1.44 -4.46
CA ALA A 460 40.03 -1.20 -3.83
C ALA A 460 40.62 0.20 -4.14
N ASP A 461 40.16 0.82 -5.22
CA ASP A 461 40.59 2.17 -5.65
C ASP A 461 39.62 3.27 -5.14
N GLY A 462 38.65 2.93 -4.27
CA GLY A 462 37.65 3.86 -3.74
C GLY A 462 36.55 4.24 -4.76
N LEU A 463 36.43 3.50 -5.85
CA LEU A 463 35.44 3.77 -6.89
C LEU A 463 34.18 2.94 -6.66
N ILE A 464 33.01 3.59 -6.70
CA ILE A 464 31.72 2.89 -6.56
C ILE A 464 31.44 2.05 -7.79
N LYS A 465 31.12 0.77 -7.57
CA LYS A 465 30.70 -0.22 -8.58
C LYS A 465 29.45 -0.96 -8.11
N PRO A 466 28.62 -1.49 -9.04
CA PRO A 466 27.47 -2.30 -8.66
C PRO A 466 27.89 -3.62 -8.00
N LYS A 467 27.29 -3.94 -6.86
CA LYS A 467 27.29 -5.27 -6.24
C LYS A 467 25.87 -5.80 -6.23
N ALA A 468 25.67 -7.03 -6.73
CA ALA A 468 24.39 -7.70 -6.77
C ALA A 468 24.32 -8.81 -5.72
N PHE A 469 23.18 -8.95 -5.07
CA PHE A 469 22.75 -10.09 -4.28
C PHE A 469 21.64 -10.78 -5.05
N ILE A 470 21.74 -12.12 -5.25
CA ILE A 470 20.78 -12.86 -6.05
C ILE A 470 20.21 -14.06 -5.30
N VAL A 471 18.93 -14.35 -5.54
CA VAL A 471 18.31 -15.63 -5.18
C VAL A 471 18.11 -16.41 -6.47
N LEU A 472 18.62 -17.63 -6.52
CA LEU A 472 18.49 -18.49 -7.68
C LEU A 472 17.18 -19.29 -7.64
N ARG A 473 16.70 -19.65 -8.82
CA ARG A 473 15.60 -20.60 -8.95
C ARG A 473 16.06 -22.01 -8.62
N ASN A 474 15.14 -22.87 -8.23
CA ASN A 474 15.42 -24.28 -8.00
C ASN A 474 16.05 -24.94 -9.25
N GLY A 475 17.09 -25.74 -9.02
CA GLY A 475 17.82 -26.43 -10.09
C GLY A 475 19.08 -25.70 -10.59
N PHE A 476 19.28 -24.43 -10.25
CA PHE A 476 20.51 -23.68 -10.59
C PHE A 476 21.48 -23.66 -9.41
N LYS A 477 22.78 -23.65 -9.72
CA LYS A 477 23.88 -23.54 -8.74
C LYS A 477 24.69 -22.28 -9.06
N ALA A 478 25.13 -21.59 -8.01
CA ALA A 478 25.95 -20.39 -8.11
C ALA A 478 27.44 -20.77 -8.32
N ASP A 479 27.77 -21.32 -9.47
CA ASP A 479 29.15 -21.54 -9.89
C ASP A 479 29.70 -20.33 -10.67
N GLU A 480 31.01 -20.30 -10.87
CA GLU A 480 31.69 -19.21 -11.57
C GLU A 480 31.14 -19.01 -13.00
N VAL A 481 30.78 -20.11 -13.67
CA VAL A 481 30.26 -20.06 -15.05
C VAL A 481 28.92 -19.30 -15.09
N LEU A 482 28.00 -19.60 -14.19
CA LEU A 482 26.72 -18.89 -14.09
C LEU A 482 26.92 -17.44 -13.68
N LEU A 483 27.77 -17.16 -12.68
CA LEU A 483 28.01 -15.79 -12.21
C LEU A 483 28.60 -14.91 -13.29
N ASP A 484 29.52 -15.41 -14.11
CA ASP A 484 30.08 -14.68 -15.23
C ASP A 484 29.08 -14.51 -16.38
N ALA A 485 28.27 -15.52 -16.67
CA ALA A 485 27.15 -15.40 -17.61
C ALA A 485 26.17 -14.30 -17.20
N LEU A 486 25.83 -14.20 -15.90
CA LEU A 486 24.98 -13.15 -15.37
C LEU A 486 25.58 -11.74 -15.52
N LYS A 487 26.90 -11.58 -15.29
CA LYS A 487 27.60 -10.30 -15.53
C LYS A 487 27.51 -9.89 -16.99
N LEU A 488 27.76 -10.84 -17.92
CA LEU A 488 27.63 -10.61 -19.35
C LEU A 488 26.21 -10.26 -19.76
N HIS A 489 25.22 -10.97 -19.23
CA HIS A 489 23.80 -10.72 -19.48
C HIS A 489 23.40 -9.30 -19.07
N VAL A 490 23.82 -8.84 -17.89
CA VAL A 490 23.56 -7.47 -17.43
C VAL A 490 24.27 -6.46 -18.32
N LYS A 491 25.52 -6.73 -18.71
CA LYS A 491 26.28 -5.84 -19.62
C LYS A 491 25.58 -5.65 -20.96
N ASP A 492 25.00 -6.72 -21.49
CA ASP A 492 24.26 -6.72 -22.75
C ASP A 492 22.90 -5.98 -22.63
N LYS A 493 22.15 -6.27 -21.56
CA LYS A 493 20.80 -5.71 -21.36
C LYS A 493 20.75 -4.29 -20.81
N ALA A 494 21.65 -3.95 -19.86
CA ALA A 494 21.62 -2.69 -19.12
C ALA A 494 22.78 -1.74 -19.45
N GLY A 495 23.79 -2.20 -20.15
CA GLY A 495 24.95 -1.41 -20.57
C GLY A 495 26.24 -1.71 -19.80
N PRO A 496 27.41 -1.36 -20.39
CA PRO A 496 28.72 -1.82 -19.93
C PRO A 496 29.17 -1.26 -18.58
N TRP A 497 28.61 -0.14 -18.10
CA TRP A 497 28.95 0.45 -16.80
C TRP A 497 28.04 0.01 -15.68
N LYS A 498 26.91 -0.67 -15.99
CA LYS A 498 25.90 -1.13 -15.03
C LYS A 498 26.13 -2.57 -14.57
N PHE A 499 27.01 -3.36 -15.21
CA PHE A 499 27.21 -4.76 -14.84
C PHE A 499 27.84 -4.89 -13.43
N PRO A 500 27.35 -5.85 -12.60
CA PRO A 500 27.86 -6.01 -11.25
C PRO A 500 29.29 -6.56 -11.24
N ARG A 501 30.14 -5.93 -10.44
CA ARG A 501 31.51 -6.44 -10.23
C ARG A 501 31.50 -7.66 -9.33
N TRP A 502 30.58 -7.67 -8.37
CA TRP A 502 30.39 -8.76 -7.43
C TRP A 502 28.94 -9.25 -7.52
N ILE A 503 28.78 -10.57 -7.55
CA ILE A 503 27.48 -11.23 -7.42
C ILE A 503 27.57 -12.20 -6.26
N GLU A 504 26.69 -12.00 -5.26
CA GLU A 504 26.63 -12.81 -4.03
C GLU A 504 25.31 -13.57 -3.98
N PRO A 505 25.36 -14.91 -4.01
CA PRO A 505 24.16 -15.72 -3.85
C PRO A 505 23.62 -15.64 -2.42
N ARG A 506 22.29 -15.60 -2.29
CA ARG A 506 21.56 -15.58 -1.03
C ARG A 506 20.39 -16.56 -1.08
N VAL A 507 19.95 -17.03 0.09
CA VAL A 507 18.72 -17.83 0.20
C VAL A 507 17.49 -16.93 0.13
N THR A 508 17.57 -15.75 0.76
CA THR A 508 16.49 -14.73 0.79
C THR A 508 17.10 -13.33 0.78
N LEU A 509 16.32 -12.34 0.37
CA LEU A 509 16.68 -10.94 0.46
C LEU A 509 15.89 -10.25 1.60
N PRO A 510 16.50 -9.27 2.31
CA PRO A 510 15.84 -8.58 3.40
C PRO A 510 14.69 -7.71 2.88
N ARG A 511 13.51 -7.88 3.47
CA ARG A 511 12.28 -7.16 3.10
C ARG A 511 11.62 -6.51 4.31
N THR A 512 10.87 -5.46 4.05
CA THR A 512 9.95 -4.88 5.04
C THR A 512 8.77 -5.81 5.29
N ALA A 513 7.97 -5.53 6.31
CA ALA A 513 6.70 -6.21 6.54
C ALA A 513 5.71 -6.06 5.35
N THR A 514 5.93 -5.03 4.51
CA THR A 514 5.16 -4.77 3.29
C THR A 514 5.68 -5.52 2.05
N GLY A 515 6.77 -6.28 2.19
CA GLY A 515 7.44 -6.98 1.08
C GLY A 515 8.49 -6.16 0.34
N LYS A 516 8.65 -4.85 0.64
CA LYS A 516 9.64 -3.98 -0.03
C LYS A 516 11.07 -4.35 0.35
N LEU A 517 11.96 -4.35 -0.62
CA LEU A 517 13.38 -4.64 -0.47
C LEU A 517 14.09 -3.60 0.44
N GLN A 518 14.87 -4.08 1.41
CA GLN A 518 15.60 -3.25 2.36
C GLN A 518 17.10 -3.17 1.99
N ARG A 519 17.46 -2.41 0.95
CA ARG A 519 18.85 -2.27 0.47
C ARG A 519 19.79 -1.71 1.53
N PHE A 520 19.29 -0.88 2.45
CA PHE A 520 20.12 -0.35 3.54
C PHE A 520 20.69 -1.48 4.42
N LYS A 521 19.94 -2.55 4.68
CA LYS A 521 20.46 -3.71 5.42
C LYS A 521 21.56 -4.42 4.67
N LEU A 522 21.41 -4.57 3.35
CA LEU A 522 22.45 -5.17 2.51
C LEU A 522 23.73 -4.32 2.52
N ARG A 523 23.59 -2.97 2.50
CA ARG A 523 24.73 -2.06 2.65
C ARG A 523 25.42 -2.22 4.01
N GLU A 524 24.65 -2.28 5.10
CA GLU A 524 25.21 -2.50 6.45
C GLU A 524 25.92 -3.84 6.59
N GLU A 525 25.33 -4.91 6.05
CA GLU A 525 25.94 -6.25 6.05
C GLU A 525 27.25 -6.27 5.25
N ASP A 526 27.26 -5.66 4.06
CA ASP A 526 28.45 -5.58 3.21
C ASP A 526 29.58 -4.78 3.86
N LEU A 527 29.25 -3.65 4.49
CA LEU A 527 30.21 -2.85 5.25
C LEU A 527 30.81 -3.61 6.44
N ARG A 528 30.02 -4.45 7.13
CA ARG A 528 30.51 -5.30 8.24
C ARG A 528 31.40 -6.42 7.74
N ALA A 529 31.09 -7.01 6.60
CA ALA A 529 31.89 -8.09 5.99
C ALA A 529 33.20 -7.59 5.36
N SER A 530 33.31 -6.29 5.11
CA SER A 530 34.51 -5.65 4.53
C SER A 530 35.47 -5.08 5.60
N ARG A 531 35.09 -5.13 6.89
CA ARG A 531 35.93 -4.85 8.07
C ARG A 531 36.49 -6.11 8.64
#